data_651c0e5b5fcb19d124deb4af8308971e
#
_entry.id   651c0e5b5fcb19d124deb4af8308971e
#
_cell.length_a   1.000
_cell.length_b   1.000
_cell.length_c   1.000
_cell.angle_alpha   90.00
_cell.angle_beta   90.00
_cell.angle_gamma   90.00
#
_symmetry.space_group_name_H-M   'P 1'
#
loop_
_entity.id
_entity.type
_entity.pdbx_description
1 polymer ?
#
loop_
_entity_poly.entity_id
_entity_poly.type
_entity_poly.pdbx_seq_one_letter_code
_entity_poly.pdbx_strand_id
1 'polypeptide(L)'
;MSPIMSSPFLVIIFLFVFLLVGPVSLILARNPHSISFRSPNLYPEGLAWDPSAQHFLVGSIRNRTIAAVSDAGVVETLISDSSLPENVTVLGLAVDSANHRLLAVIHAADPLPHFDALAAYDLRSGNRLFLSLLPSDEAAGGTRQIANDVTVDFKGNAYVTNAAGNYIWKVNADGEASIFSRSRAFTAHPVDRDSPFSYCGLNGIAYVSKGYLLVVQTNTGKMFKVDDEDGTARLVLLNEDLTLADGIAIRSDGVVLVVSQNKLWFLKSQDSWGEGVVFDKIDLDSEGFPTSVVVGAEDRVYVLNGHVLEGMMGNVERERFSIVEVRSEKESGEEKIWVYLLIGFGFAYFLFWRFQMRQLVSNLDKKTN
;
A
#
# COMPACT_ATOMS: atom_id res chain seq x y z
N MET A 1 -62.48 -22.14 2.23
CA MET A 1 -61.80 -21.26 3.21
C MET A 1 -60.33 -21.62 3.19
N SER A 2 -59.51 -20.76 2.67
CA SER A 2 -58.05 -20.95 2.64
C SER A 2 -57.48 -20.83 4.08
N PRO A 3 -56.60 -21.74 4.51
CA PRO A 3 -55.97 -21.60 5.82
C PRO A 3 -54.98 -20.43 5.76
N ILE A 4 -55.26 -19.36 6.51
CA ILE A 4 -54.36 -18.29 6.81
C ILE A 4 -53.09 -18.92 7.42
N MET A 5 -51.97 -18.79 6.78
CA MET A 5 -50.65 -19.23 7.30
C MET A 5 -50.46 -18.65 8.68
N SER A 6 -50.32 -19.52 9.68
CA SER A 6 -50.19 -19.13 11.07
C SER A 6 -49.03 -18.14 11.29
N SER A 7 -49.32 -17.06 11.98
CA SER A 7 -48.45 -15.95 12.38
C SER A 7 -47.02 -16.36 12.81
N PRO A 8 -46.77 -17.49 13.54
CA PRO A 8 -45.42 -17.90 13.95
C PRO A 8 -44.48 -18.27 12.80
N PHE A 9 -45.00 -18.76 11.68
CA PHE A 9 -44.17 -19.15 10.54
C PHE A 9 -43.62 -17.96 9.75
N LEU A 10 -44.43 -16.93 9.59
CA LEU A 10 -43.99 -15.63 9.01
C LEU A 10 -42.93 -14.96 9.91
N VAL A 11 -43.09 -15.05 11.22
CA VAL A 11 -42.15 -14.51 12.21
C VAL A 11 -40.80 -15.26 12.13
N ILE A 12 -40.80 -16.60 11.98
CA ILE A 12 -39.55 -17.38 11.83
C ILE A 12 -38.85 -17.04 10.54
N ILE A 13 -39.55 -16.88 9.42
CA ILE A 13 -38.94 -16.45 8.14
C ILE A 13 -38.37 -15.04 8.28
N PHE A 14 -39.07 -14.12 8.92
CA PHE A 14 -38.63 -12.75 9.13
C PHE A 14 -37.39 -12.69 10.03
N LEU A 15 -37.39 -13.47 11.13
CA LEU A 15 -36.24 -13.63 12.02
C LEU A 15 -35.03 -14.25 11.30
N PHE A 16 -35.23 -15.27 10.46
CA PHE A 16 -34.18 -15.93 9.70
C PHE A 16 -33.58 -14.99 8.64
N VAL A 17 -34.41 -14.23 7.93
CA VAL A 17 -33.97 -13.19 6.99
C VAL A 17 -33.25 -12.06 7.72
N PHE A 18 -33.75 -11.63 8.88
CA PHE A 18 -33.13 -10.58 9.70
C PHE A 18 -31.79 -11.02 10.28
N LEU A 19 -31.66 -12.28 10.74
CA LEU A 19 -30.42 -12.86 11.24
C LEU A 19 -29.37 -13.07 10.14
N LEU A 20 -29.80 -13.31 8.89
CA LEU A 20 -28.89 -13.45 7.75
C LEU A 20 -28.52 -12.09 7.13
N VAL A 21 -29.46 -11.17 7.01
CA VAL A 21 -29.26 -9.89 6.32
C VAL A 21 -28.73 -8.80 7.27
N GLY A 22 -29.14 -8.81 8.53
CA GLY A 22 -28.72 -7.82 9.53
C GLY A 22 -27.20 -7.78 9.76
N PRO A 23 -26.54 -8.92 10.10
CA PRO A 23 -25.07 -8.95 10.25
C PRO A 23 -24.30 -8.62 8.97
N VAL A 24 -24.83 -9.10 7.83
CA VAL A 24 -24.22 -8.86 6.51
C VAL A 24 -24.28 -7.36 6.15
N SER A 25 -25.39 -6.69 6.42
CA SER A 25 -25.51 -5.24 6.18
C SER A 25 -24.57 -4.43 7.08
N LEU A 26 -24.31 -4.88 8.31
CA LEU A 26 -23.36 -4.26 9.24
C LEU A 26 -21.91 -4.45 8.79
N ILE A 27 -21.56 -5.60 8.23
CA ILE A 27 -20.21 -5.87 7.67
C ILE A 27 -19.99 -5.06 6.38
N LEU A 28 -21.01 -4.93 5.53
CA LEU A 28 -20.94 -4.22 4.26
C LEU A 28 -21.02 -2.68 4.40
N ALA A 29 -21.44 -2.16 5.54
CA ALA A 29 -21.65 -0.73 5.80
C ALA A 29 -20.54 -0.11 6.68
N ARG A 30 -19.41 -0.79 6.87
CA ARG A 30 -18.30 -0.22 7.65
C ARG A 30 -17.71 0.98 6.89
N ASN A 31 -17.82 2.17 7.48
CA ASN A 31 -17.15 3.37 6.96
C ASN A 31 -15.63 3.14 6.93
N PRO A 32 -14.93 3.68 5.91
CA PRO A 32 -13.47 3.67 5.88
C PRO A 32 -12.91 4.23 7.19
N HIS A 33 -11.93 3.54 7.76
CA HIS A 33 -11.30 3.97 8.99
C HIS A 33 -10.30 5.10 8.70
N SER A 34 -10.35 6.18 9.46
CA SER A 34 -9.42 7.30 9.35
C SER A 34 -8.72 7.53 10.68
N ILE A 35 -7.41 7.40 10.67
CA ILE A 35 -6.54 7.61 11.83
C ILE A 35 -5.99 9.02 11.75
N SER A 36 -6.55 9.95 12.52
CA SER A 36 -6.00 11.29 12.66
C SER A 36 -5.01 11.33 13.82
N PHE A 37 -3.81 11.83 13.58
CA PHE A 37 -2.76 11.91 14.60
C PHE A 37 -2.10 13.28 14.65
N ARG A 38 -1.58 13.63 15.84
CA ARG A 38 -0.93 14.92 16.09
C ARG A 38 0.56 14.73 16.28
N SER A 39 1.36 15.32 15.42
CA SER A 39 2.82 15.37 15.51
C SER A 39 3.32 16.67 14.87
N PRO A 40 3.67 17.70 15.65
CA PRO A 40 4.02 19.01 15.10
C PRO A 40 5.14 18.95 14.09
N ASN A 41 4.91 19.50 12.90
CA ASN A 41 5.87 19.65 11.81
C ASN A 41 6.51 18.33 11.32
N LEU A 42 5.83 17.19 11.46
CA LEU A 42 6.34 15.89 11.02
C LEU A 42 6.45 15.82 9.49
N TYR A 43 5.39 16.19 8.78
CA TYR A 43 5.25 16.07 7.32
C TYR A 43 5.74 14.71 6.81
N PRO A 44 5.03 13.62 7.16
CA PRO A 44 5.48 12.29 6.82
C PRO A 44 5.35 12.03 5.32
N GLU A 45 6.39 11.41 4.73
CA GLU A 45 6.39 10.98 3.33
C GLU A 45 6.25 9.47 3.22
N GLY A 46 7.08 8.71 3.95
CA GLY A 46 7.06 7.25 3.98
C GLY A 46 6.09 6.70 5.02
N LEU A 47 5.45 5.58 4.67
CA LEU A 47 4.54 4.82 5.52
C LEU A 47 4.91 3.33 5.48
N ALA A 48 5.06 2.71 6.63
CA ALA A 48 5.22 1.26 6.74
C ALA A 48 4.30 0.69 7.83
N TRP A 49 3.96 -0.59 7.73
CA TRP A 49 3.19 -1.31 8.74
C TRP A 49 4.10 -2.27 9.50
N ASP A 50 4.13 -2.17 10.83
CA ASP A 50 4.77 -3.16 11.68
C ASP A 50 3.74 -4.19 12.17
N PRO A 51 3.75 -5.41 11.62
CA PRO A 51 2.78 -6.44 12.00
C PRO A 51 3.02 -6.98 13.42
N SER A 52 4.22 -6.80 13.97
CA SER A 52 4.57 -7.30 15.32
C SER A 52 4.01 -6.39 16.42
N ALA A 53 4.08 -5.09 16.22
CA ALA A 53 3.58 -4.09 17.17
C ALA A 53 2.17 -3.58 16.81
N GLN A 54 1.63 -3.95 15.63
CA GLN A 54 0.31 -3.55 15.15
C GLN A 54 0.15 -2.02 15.09
N HIS A 55 1.18 -1.33 14.55
CA HIS A 55 1.15 0.11 14.36
C HIS A 55 1.79 0.52 13.03
N PHE A 56 1.49 1.74 12.61
CA PHE A 56 2.11 2.36 11.45
C PHE A 56 3.40 3.06 11.83
N LEU A 57 4.37 3.05 10.94
CA LEU A 57 5.61 3.79 11.05
C LEU A 57 5.63 4.88 9.99
N VAL A 58 5.96 6.11 10.39
CA VAL A 58 6.00 7.28 9.50
C VAL A 58 7.31 8.04 9.68
N GLY A 59 7.97 8.34 8.55
CA GLY A 59 9.18 9.15 8.50
C GLY A 59 8.87 10.65 8.57
N SER A 60 9.88 11.48 8.81
CA SER A 60 9.72 12.93 8.77
C SER A 60 10.62 13.57 7.73
N ILE A 61 10.05 14.46 6.91
CA ILE A 61 10.87 15.25 5.99
C ILE A 61 11.55 16.47 6.66
N ARG A 62 11.18 16.80 7.89
CA ARG A 62 11.76 17.92 8.65
C ARG A 62 12.60 17.53 9.85
N ASN A 63 12.37 16.35 10.39
CA ASN A 63 13.05 15.88 11.59
C ASN A 63 13.77 14.55 11.30
N ARG A 64 14.88 14.30 11.97
CA ARG A 64 15.62 13.01 11.91
C ARG A 64 14.94 11.96 12.77
N THR A 65 13.61 11.81 12.60
CA THR A 65 12.78 10.96 13.45
C THR A 65 11.86 10.06 12.63
N ILE A 66 11.56 8.91 13.21
CA ILE A 66 10.49 8.03 12.73
C ILE A 66 9.54 7.82 13.89
N ALA A 67 8.27 8.06 13.67
CA ALA A 67 7.22 7.92 14.65
C ALA A 67 6.40 6.66 14.42
N ALA A 68 5.98 6.02 15.51
CA ALA A 68 4.97 4.98 15.52
C ALA A 68 3.59 5.62 15.74
N VAL A 69 2.60 5.20 14.97
CA VAL A 69 1.22 5.68 15.04
C VAL A 69 0.30 4.49 15.24
N SER A 70 -0.41 4.47 16.36
CA SER A 70 -1.39 3.42 16.65
C SER A 70 -2.71 3.64 15.87
N ASP A 71 -3.54 2.59 15.81
CA ASP A 71 -4.89 2.65 15.22
C ASP A 71 -5.80 3.71 15.88
N ALA A 72 -5.50 4.07 17.14
CA ALA A 72 -6.20 5.14 17.86
C ALA A 72 -5.61 6.55 17.64
N GLY A 73 -4.58 6.70 16.78
CA GLY A 73 -3.91 7.98 16.52
C GLY A 73 -2.94 8.43 17.60
N VAL A 74 -2.53 7.53 18.52
CA VAL A 74 -1.49 7.82 19.48
C VAL A 74 -0.14 7.75 18.78
N VAL A 75 0.69 8.80 18.98
CA VAL A 75 2.01 8.93 18.36
C VAL A 75 3.10 8.77 19.40
N GLU A 76 4.10 7.97 19.07
CA GLU A 76 5.33 7.80 19.84
C GLU A 76 6.53 7.96 18.90
N THR A 77 7.56 8.72 19.32
CA THR A 77 8.82 8.77 18.57
C THR A 77 9.60 7.49 18.84
N LEU A 78 9.62 6.61 17.85
CA LEU A 78 10.32 5.32 17.92
C LEU A 78 11.82 5.50 17.72
N ILE A 79 12.21 6.32 16.74
CA ILE A 79 13.61 6.55 16.36
C ILE A 79 13.86 8.06 16.32
N SER A 80 14.96 8.47 16.96
CA SER A 80 15.51 9.82 16.89
C SER A 80 17.02 9.70 16.71
N ASP A 81 17.50 9.89 15.48
CA ASP A 81 18.92 9.69 15.15
C ASP A 81 19.66 11.02 14.99
N SER A 82 20.20 11.50 16.09
CA SER A 82 20.99 12.75 16.12
C SER A 82 22.35 12.64 15.44
N SER A 83 22.81 11.45 15.09
CA SER A 83 24.08 11.23 14.37
C SER A 83 23.97 11.45 12.87
N LEU A 84 22.74 11.49 12.32
CA LEU A 84 22.52 11.89 10.93
C LEU A 84 22.82 13.39 10.75
N PRO A 85 23.19 13.83 9.53
CA PRO A 85 23.35 15.25 9.23
C PRO A 85 22.09 16.05 9.58
N GLU A 86 22.26 17.31 9.94
CA GLU A 86 21.13 18.20 10.13
C GLU A 86 20.36 18.39 8.81
N ASN A 87 19.06 18.60 8.93
CA ASN A 87 18.16 18.83 7.78
C ASN A 87 18.10 17.71 6.73
N VAL A 88 18.37 16.45 7.10
CA VAL A 88 18.03 15.32 6.24
C VAL A 88 16.53 15.05 6.31
N THR A 89 16.00 14.45 5.25
CA THR A 89 14.64 13.91 5.17
C THR A 89 14.67 12.41 5.36
N VAL A 90 13.67 11.86 6.03
CA VAL A 90 13.38 10.42 6.09
C VAL A 90 12.24 10.15 5.12
N LEU A 91 12.54 9.48 4.02
CA LEU A 91 11.61 9.18 2.92
C LEU A 91 11.07 7.75 3.06
N GLY A 92 11.19 6.91 2.05
CA GLY A 92 10.65 5.57 2.01
C GLY A 92 11.03 4.71 3.21
N LEU A 93 10.08 3.89 3.67
CA LEU A 93 10.22 3.00 4.83
C LEU A 93 9.82 1.57 4.46
N ALA A 94 10.57 0.57 4.92
CA ALA A 94 10.21 -0.82 4.80
C ALA A 94 10.47 -1.60 6.09
N VAL A 95 9.50 -2.41 6.53
CA VAL A 95 9.68 -3.32 7.66
C VAL A 95 10.18 -4.67 7.17
N ASP A 96 11.38 -5.05 7.60
CA ASP A 96 11.94 -6.37 7.44
C ASP A 96 11.57 -7.23 8.66
N SER A 97 10.39 -7.84 8.60
CA SER A 97 9.83 -8.63 9.69
C SER A 97 10.68 -9.86 10.04
N ALA A 98 11.38 -10.45 9.04
CA ALA A 98 12.21 -11.61 9.24
C ALA A 98 13.44 -11.30 10.12
N ASN A 99 14.00 -10.11 9.97
CA ASN A 99 15.17 -9.66 10.71
C ASN A 99 14.82 -8.64 11.81
N HIS A 100 13.53 -8.41 12.11
CA HIS A 100 13.02 -7.49 13.12
C HIS A 100 13.61 -6.08 13.02
N ARG A 101 13.73 -5.54 11.82
CA ARG A 101 14.34 -4.24 11.58
C ARG A 101 13.47 -3.36 10.67
N LEU A 102 13.65 -2.06 10.83
CA LEU A 102 13.12 -1.03 9.95
C LEU A 102 14.24 -0.52 9.04
N LEU A 103 13.98 -0.48 7.75
CA LEU A 103 14.81 0.17 6.74
C LEU A 103 14.24 1.55 6.44
N ALA A 104 15.09 2.57 6.41
CA ALA A 104 14.69 3.95 6.16
C ALA A 104 15.63 4.62 5.17
N VAL A 105 15.06 5.21 4.13
CA VAL A 105 15.80 6.03 3.16
C VAL A 105 16.05 7.41 3.76
N ILE A 106 17.32 7.83 3.75
CA ILE A 106 17.76 9.13 4.24
C ILE A 106 18.31 9.94 3.07
N HIS A 107 17.75 11.13 2.86
CA HIS A 107 18.14 12.01 1.78
C HIS A 107 18.40 13.44 2.28
N ALA A 108 19.43 14.10 1.79
CA ALA A 108 19.63 15.52 1.97
C ALA A 108 19.47 16.27 0.64
N ALA A 109 18.49 17.16 0.59
CA ALA A 109 18.24 17.99 -0.59
C ALA A 109 19.20 19.20 -0.66
N ASP A 110 19.44 19.70 -1.86
CA ASP A 110 20.14 20.99 -2.06
C ASP A 110 19.52 22.12 -1.19
N PRO A 111 20.32 23.04 -0.63
CA PRO A 111 21.74 23.31 -0.90
C PRO A 111 22.72 22.55 0.03
N LEU A 112 22.28 21.54 0.73
CA LEU A 112 23.12 20.77 1.64
C LEU A 112 24.14 19.92 0.87
N PRO A 113 25.25 19.51 1.53
CA PRO A 113 26.11 18.47 0.96
C PRO A 113 25.27 17.23 0.61
N HIS A 114 25.50 16.71 -0.57
CA HIS A 114 24.79 15.55 -1.06
C HIS A 114 24.91 14.38 -0.09
N PHE A 115 23.79 13.79 0.31
CA PHE A 115 23.75 12.68 1.25
C PHE A 115 22.56 11.79 0.93
N ASP A 116 22.84 10.61 0.40
CA ASP A 116 21.86 9.55 0.20
C ASP A 116 22.34 8.31 0.94
N ALA A 117 21.51 7.77 1.79
CA ALA A 117 21.85 6.61 2.61
C ALA A 117 20.61 5.74 2.86
N LEU A 118 20.88 4.46 3.16
CA LEU A 118 19.94 3.55 3.77
C LEU A 118 20.33 3.30 5.22
N ALA A 119 19.46 3.62 6.15
CA ALA A 119 19.63 3.27 7.56
C ALA A 119 18.78 2.05 7.90
N ALA A 120 19.32 1.16 8.74
CA ALA A 120 18.56 0.07 9.34
C ALA A 120 18.53 0.25 10.86
N TYR A 121 17.33 0.08 11.44
CA TYR A 121 17.10 0.22 12.87
C TYR A 121 16.44 -1.03 13.41
N ASP A 122 16.88 -1.48 14.58
CA ASP A 122 16.19 -2.55 15.33
C ASP A 122 14.83 -2.06 15.83
N LEU A 123 13.76 -2.74 15.47
CA LEU A 123 12.38 -2.33 15.77
C LEU A 123 12.05 -2.34 17.26
N ARG A 124 12.78 -3.12 18.06
CA ARG A 124 12.54 -3.23 19.50
C ARG A 124 13.24 -2.14 20.29
N SER A 125 14.50 -1.89 19.95
CA SER A 125 15.35 -0.95 20.71
C SER A 125 15.44 0.45 20.10
N GLY A 126 15.07 0.62 18.82
CA GLY A 126 15.28 1.83 18.06
C GLY A 126 16.75 2.10 17.70
N ASN A 127 17.67 1.20 18.05
CA ASN A 127 19.10 1.38 17.79
C ASN A 127 19.40 1.18 16.30
N ARG A 128 20.27 2.04 15.77
CA ARG A 128 20.75 1.87 14.40
C ARG A 128 21.67 0.66 14.29
N LEU A 129 21.36 -0.25 13.36
CA LEU A 129 22.15 -1.43 13.04
C LEU A 129 23.26 -1.09 12.05
N PHE A 130 22.92 -0.35 11.01
CA PHE A 130 23.88 0.18 10.04
C PHE A 130 23.39 1.48 9.40
N LEU A 131 24.31 2.21 8.77
CA LEU A 131 24.07 3.33 7.87
C LEU A 131 24.92 3.16 6.64
N SER A 132 24.30 2.84 5.52
CA SER A 132 24.97 2.57 4.25
C SER A 132 24.85 3.78 3.32
N LEU A 133 25.94 4.44 3.02
CA LEU A 133 25.98 5.48 2.00
C LEU A 133 25.73 4.86 0.63
N LEU A 134 24.83 5.43 -0.14
CA LEU A 134 24.47 4.95 -1.47
C LEU A 134 25.46 5.51 -2.50
N PRO A 135 26.14 4.65 -3.27
CA PRO A 135 27.21 5.09 -4.15
C PRO A 135 26.68 5.94 -5.32
N SER A 136 27.44 6.99 -5.68
CA SER A 136 27.15 7.79 -6.86
C SER A 136 27.48 7.04 -8.15
N ASP A 137 26.73 7.36 -9.23
CA ASP A 137 27.08 6.88 -10.56
C ASP A 137 28.08 7.81 -11.22
N GLU A 138 29.38 7.61 -10.92
CA GLU A 138 30.47 8.41 -11.53
C GLU A 138 30.53 8.21 -13.05
N ALA A 139 30.14 7.05 -13.57
CA ALA A 139 30.14 6.74 -15.00
C ALA A 139 29.09 7.58 -15.76
N ALA A 140 28.02 8.03 -15.10
CA ALA A 140 27.02 8.92 -15.66
C ALA A 140 27.33 10.43 -15.44
N GLY A 141 28.58 10.77 -15.06
CA GLY A 141 29.04 12.15 -14.89
C GLY A 141 28.55 12.82 -13.60
N GLY A 142 28.26 12.06 -12.56
CA GLY A 142 27.83 12.60 -11.25
C GLY A 142 26.45 13.25 -11.31
N THR A 143 25.50 12.61 -11.97
CA THR A 143 24.11 13.09 -12.05
C THR A 143 23.51 13.23 -10.66
N ARG A 144 22.60 14.19 -10.50
CA ARG A 144 21.82 14.39 -9.27
C ARG A 144 21.21 13.08 -8.79
N GLN A 145 21.35 12.81 -7.51
CA GLN A 145 20.79 11.62 -6.86
C GLN A 145 19.67 12.04 -5.91
N ILE A 146 18.65 11.24 -5.84
CA ILE A 146 17.57 11.34 -4.85
C ILE A 146 17.17 9.92 -4.50
N ALA A 147 17.69 9.40 -3.40
CA ALA A 147 17.19 8.16 -2.83
C ALA A 147 15.75 8.42 -2.37
N ASN A 148 14.82 7.56 -2.80
CA ASN A 148 13.40 7.83 -2.59
C ASN A 148 12.71 6.72 -1.79
N ASP A 149 12.44 5.56 -2.35
CA ASP A 149 11.68 4.51 -1.71
C ASP A 149 12.49 3.22 -1.57
N VAL A 150 12.07 2.32 -0.70
CA VAL A 150 12.78 1.08 -0.36
C VAL A 150 11.84 -0.09 -0.20
N THR A 151 12.29 -1.26 -0.67
CA THR A 151 11.68 -2.55 -0.37
C THR A 151 12.76 -3.54 0.07
N VAL A 152 12.35 -4.68 0.65
CA VAL A 152 13.24 -5.73 1.12
C VAL A 152 12.82 -7.09 0.61
N ASP A 153 13.78 -7.92 0.18
CA ASP A 153 13.53 -9.31 -0.17
C ASP A 153 13.56 -10.22 1.07
N PHE A 154 13.18 -11.49 0.91
CA PHE A 154 13.20 -12.46 2.01
C PHE A 154 14.60 -12.90 2.44
N LYS A 155 15.65 -12.52 1.70
CA LYS A 155 17.07 -12.73 2.08
C LYS A 155 17.61 -11.56 2.92
N GLY A 156 16.80 -10.51 3.09
CA GLY A 156 17.18 -9.29 3.81
C GLY A 156 17.96 -8.28 2.95
N ASN A 157 18.01 -8.44 1.62
CA ASN A 157 18.57 -7.39 0.77
C ASN A 157 17.53 -6.30 0.55
N ALA A 158 17.95 -5.06 0.69
CA ALA A 158 17.14 -3.89 0.41
C ALA A 158 17.39 -3.37 -1.00
N TYR A 159 16.34 -2.87 -1.65
CA TYR A 159 16.40 -2.23 -2.96
C TYR A 159 15.86 -0.82 -2.83
N VAL A 160 16.66 0.17 -3.22
CA VAL A 160 16.35 1.60 -3.08
C VAL A 160 16.28 2.24 -4.46
N THR A 161 15.23 3.01 -4.73
CA THR A 161 15.08 3.74 -6.00
C THR A 161 15.83 5.06 -5.97
N ASN A 162 16.40 5.44 -7.14
CA ASN A 162 16.93 6.77 -7.39
C ASN A 162 15.98 7.54 -8.31
N ALA A 163 15.27 8.49 -7.75
CA ALA A 163 14.28 9.26 -8.49
C ALA A 163 14.90 10.20 -9.54
N ALA A 164 16.05 10.77 -9.27
CA ALA A 164 16.73 11.67 -10.23
C ALA A 164 17.58 10.92 -11.25
N GLY A 165 18.25 9.83 -10.84
CA GLY A 165 19.18 9.07 -11.67
C GLY A 165 18.55 7.93 -12.48
N ASN A 166 17.31 7.55 -12.20
CA ASN A 166 16.60 6.43 -12.83
C ASN A 166 17.39 5.11 -12.79
N TYR A 167 17.86 4.75 -11.61
CA TYR A 167 18.49 3.46 -11.35
C TYR A 167 18.13 2.98 -9.93
N ILE A 168 18.49 1.73 -9.62
CA ILE A 168 18.18 1.09 -8.35
C ILE A 168 19.47 0.67 -7.67
N TRP A 169 19.59 0.99 -6.37
CA TRP A 169 20.64 0.44 -5.51
C TRP A 169 20.16 -0.86 -4.85
N LYS A 170 21.12 -1.71 -4.53
CA LYS A 170 20.95 -2.86 -3.65
C LYS A 170 21.87 -2.70 -2.44
N VAL A 171 21.32 -2.91 -1.26
CA VAL A 171 22.05 -2.97 -0.01
C VAL A 171 21.85 -4.37 0.55
N ASN A 172 22.92 -5.13 0.73
CA ASN A 172 22.81 -6.49 1.25
C ASN A 172 22.45 -6.50 2.75
N ALA A 173 22.22 -7.68 3.31
CA ALA A 173 21.82 -7.82 4.71
C ALA A 173 22.85 -7.23 5.70
N ASP A 174 24.12 -7.16 5.31
CA ASP A 174 25.23 -6.66 6.11
C ASP A 174 25.45 -5.15 5.96
N GLY A 175 24.67 -4.49 5.08
CA GLY A 175 24.73 -3.04 4.85
C GLY A 175 25.70 -2.62 3.73
N GLU A 176 26.19 -3.53 2.88
CA GLU A 176 27.02 -3.17 1.75
C GLU A 176 26.16 -2.71 0.58
N ALA A 177 26.37 -1.46 0.13
CA ALA A 177 25.59 -0.82 -0.93
C ALA A 177 26.30 -0.90 -2.29
N SER A 178 25.53 -1.16 -3.34
CA SER A 178 25.99 -1.15 -4.73
C SER A 178 24.88 -0.69 -5.67
N ILE A 179 25.21 -0.26 -6.88
CA ILE A 179 24.23 0.00 -7.92
C ILE A 179 23.82 -1.36 -8.53
N PHE A 180 22.53 -1.64 -8.51
CA PHE A 180 21.96 -2.92 -8.91
C PHE A 180 21.44 -2.91 -10.34
N SER A 181 20.57 -1.96 -10.69
CA SER A 181 19.95 -1.91 -12.02
C SER A 181 20.06 -0.53 -12.64
N ARG A 182 20.68 -0.47 -13.83
CA ARG A 182 20.76 0.71 -14.72
C ARG A 182 20.08 0.42 -16.05
N SER A 183 18.92 -0.20 -16.03
CA SER A 183 18.25 -0.61 -17.25
C SER A 183 17.90 0.59 -18.14
N ARG A 184 18.17 0.46 -19.44
CA ARG A 184 17.74 1.45 -20.44
C ARG A 184 16.19 1.58 -20.52
N ALA A 185 15.45 0.58 -20.05
CA ALA A 185 13.99 0.64 -20.00
C ALA A 185 13.49 1.85 -19.19
N PHE A 186 14.18 2.23 -18.13
CA PHE A 186 13.81 3.35 -17.26
C PHE A 186 13.89 4.72 -17.93
N THR A 187 14.63 4.84 -19.03
CA THR A 187 14.83 6.10 -19.77
C THR A 187 14.35 6.04 -21.22
N ALA A 188 13.64 4.97 -21.58
CA ALA A 188 13.17 4.76 -22.96
C ALA A 188 11.93 5.56 -23.32
N HIS A 189 11.23 6.11 -22.33
CA HIS A 189 9.97 6.83 -22.52
C HIS A 189 10.17 8.35 -22.41
N PRO A 190 9.47 9.14 -23.23
CA PRO A 190 9.58 10.58 -23.17
C PRO A 190 8.99 11.12 -21.86
N VAL A 191 9.66 12.11 -21.28
CA VAL A 191 9.22 12.81 -20.08
C VAL A 191 8.65 14.15 -20.52
N ASP A 192 7.46 14.47 -20.02
CA ASP A 192 6.89 15.83 -20.13
C ASP A 192 7.68 16.78 -19.23
N ARG A 193 8.54 17.60 -19.87
CA ARG A 193 9.43 18.53 -19.16
C ARG A 193 8.70 19.71 -18.54
N ASP A 194 7.48 19.98 -18.96
CA ASP A 194 6.65 21.07 -18.44
C ASP A 194 5.90 20.64 -17.16
N SER A 195 5.90 19.33 -16.86
CA SER A 195 5.37 18.79 -15.61
C SER A 195 6.20 19.24 -14.41
N PRO A 196 5.58 19.67 -13.31
CA PRO A 196 6.28 20.11 -12.10
C PRO A 196 7.16 19.01 -11.47
N PHE A 197 6.86 17.76 -11.73
CA PHE A 197 7.60 16.57 -11.25
C PHE A 197 8.43 15.89 -12.34
N SER A 198 8.76 16.61 -13.42
CA SER A 198 9.55 16.06 -14.54
C SER A 198 10.91 15.50 -14.11
N TYR A 199 11.49 16.00 -13.02
CA TYR A 199 12.76 15.53 -12.45
C TYR A 199 12.62 14.23 -11.64
N CYS A 200 11.41 13.83 -11.24
CA CYS A 200 11.15 12.67 -10.41
C CYS A 200 10.89 11.46 -11.31
N GLY A 201 11.86 10.57 -11.41
CA GLY A 201 11.80 9.33 -12.19
C GLY A 201 11.32 8.15 -11.35
N LEU A 202 12.19 7.14 -11.14
CA LEU A 202 11.84 5.95 -10.35
C LEU A 202 11.48 6.34 -8.92
N ASN A 203 10.32 5.86 -8.45
CA ASN A 203 9.77 6.21 -7.15
C ASN A 203 9.42 4.93 -6.39
N GLY A 204 8.16 4.64 -6.14
CA GLY A 204 7.72 3.48 -5.37
C GLY A 204 8.28 2.16 -5.88
N ILE A 205 8.68 1.29 -4.95
CA ILE A 205 9.27 -0.03 -5.24
C ILE A 205 8.71 -1.09 -4.30
N ALA A 206 8.31 -2.25 -4.84
CA ALA A 206 7.81 -3.37 -4.06
C ALA A 206 8.41 -4.69 -4.52
N TYR A 207 8.80 -5.55 -3.58
CA TYR A 207 9.32 -6.88 -3.85
C TYR A 207 8.19 -7.91 -3.96
N VAL A 208 8.22 -8.69 -5.02
CA VAL A 208 7.31 -9.83 -5.22
C VAL A 208 8.06 -11.12 -4.90
N SER A 209 7.49 -11.95 -4.04
CA SER A 209 8.12 -13.20 -3.55
C SER A 209 8.49 -14.22 -4.63
N LYS A 210 8.08 -13.98 -5.88
CA LYS A 210 8.48 -14.79 -7.05
C LYS A 210 9.85 -14.40 -7.64
N GLY A 211 10.59 -13.50 -7.00
CA GLY A 211 11.95 -13.13 -7.41
C GLY A 211 12.01 -11.95 -8.39
N TYR A 212 11.21 -10.93 -8.17
CA TYR A 212 11.29 -9.68 -8.95
C TYR A 212 10.74 -8.48 -8.16
N LEU A 213 11.08 -7.31 -8.63
CA LEU A 213 10.59 -6.04 -8.12
C LEU A 213 9.55 -5.45 -9.08
N LEU A 214 8.56 -4.75 -8.55
CA LEU A 214 7.72 -3.83 -9.29
C LEU A 214 8.10 -2.41 -8.90
N VAL A 215 8.33 -1.56 -9.90
CA VAL A 215 8.81 -0.20 -9.71
C VAL A 215 7.96 0.74 -10.53
N VAL A 216 7.48 1.82 -9.92
CA VAL A 216 6.72 2.86 -10.61
C VAL A 216 7.61 4.07 -10.91
N GLN A 217 7.24 4.83 -11.92
CA GLN A 217 7.96 6.03 -12.34
C GLN A 217 7.02 7.22 -12.41
N THR A 218 7.31 8.27 -11.65
CA THR A 218 6.42 9.42 -11.48
C THR A 218 6.25 10.23 -12.77
N ASN A 219 7.35 10.58 -13.42
CA ASN A 219 7.36 11.50 -14.57
C ASN A 219 6.86 10.90 -15.88
N THR A 220 6.71 9.58 -15.98
CA THR A 220 6.18 8.89 -17.17
C THR A 220 4.90 8.13 -16.89
N GLY A 221 4.55 7.91 -15.63
CA GLY A 221 3.41 7.06 -15.23
C GLY A 221 3.59 5.59 -15.57
N LYS A 222 4.82 5.15 -15.87
CA LYS A 222 5.11 3.77 -16.25
C LYS A 222 5.41 2.90 -15.03
N MET A 223 5.18 1.60 -15.18
CA MET A 223 5.56 0.58 -14.21
C MET A 223 6.53 -0.41 -14.87
N PHE A 224 7.54 -0.84 -14.12
CA PHE A 224 8.56 -1.78 -14.57
C PHE A 224 8.60 -3.00 -13.67
N LYS A 225 8.83 -4.16 -14.29
CA LYS A 225 9.24 -5.39 -13.62
C LYS A 225 10.75 -5.52 -13.71
N VAL A 226 11.42 -5.72 -12.59
CA VAL A 226 12.89 -5.85 -12.50
C VAL A 226 13.22 -7.20 -11.89
N ASP A 227 14.04 -7.98 -12.56
CA ASP A 227 14.54 -9.26 -12.07
C ASP A 227 15.46 -9.03 -10.87
N ASP A 228 15.30 -9.78 -9.75
CA ASP A 228 16.06 -9.56 -8.51
C ASP A 228 17.44 -10.23 -8.53
N GLU A 229 17.75 -11.05 -9.54
CA GLU A 229 19.06 -11.67 -9.71
C GLU A 229 20.02 -10.79 -10.53
N ASP A 230 19.58 -10.30 -11.70
CA ASP A 230 20.44 -9.59 -12.64
C ASP A 230 20.10 -8.12 -12.87
N GLY A 231 19.00 -7.62 -12.29
CA GLY A 231 18.57 -6.23 -12.42
C GLY A 231 17.99 -5.87 -13.79
N THR A 232 17.70 -6.85 -14.65
CA THR A 232 17.09 -6.61 -15.96
C THR A 232 15.65 -6.07 -15.76
N ALA A 233 15.38 -4.87 -16.31
CA ALA A 233 14.05 -4.27 -16.23
C ALA A 233 13.29 -4.40 -17.55
N ARG A 234 11.98 -4.61 -17.45
CA ARG A 234 11.03 -4.62 -18.56
C ARG A 234 9.82 -3.75 -18.22
N LEU A 235 9.29 -3.05 -19.22
CA LEU A 235 8.04 -2.32 -19.08
C LEU A 235 6.90 -3.30 -18.83
N VAL A 236 6.06 -3.02 -17.84
CA VAL A 236 4.76 -3.68 -17.66
C VAL A 236 3.74 -2.99 -18.55
N LEU A 237 3.08 -3.73 -19.44
CA LEU A 237 2.07 -3.17 -20.32
C LEU A 237 0.78 -2.97 -19.53
N LEU A 238 0.39 -1.73 -19.32
CA LEU A 238 -0.84 -1.36 -18.63
C LEU A 238 -1.88 -0.78 -19.62
N ASN A 239 -3.15 -0.91 -19.27
CA ASN A 239 -4.26 -0.32 -20.02
C ASN A 239 -4.38 1.20 -19.90
N GLU A 240 -3.69 1.80 -18.91
CA GLU A 240 -3.56 3.27 -18.73
C GLU A 240 -2.25 3.61 -18.00
N ASP A 241 -1.76 4.84 -18.15
CA ASP A 241 -0.60 5.33 -17.44
C ASP A 241 -0.96 5.72 -16.00
N LEU A 242 -0.06 5.39 -15.05
CA LEU A 242 -0.19 5.71 -13.62
C LEU A 242 0.34 7.13 -13.37
N THR A 243 -0.41 8.14 -13.75
CA THR A 243 0.03 9.55 -13.73
C THR A 243 0.49 9.98 -12.34
N LEU A 244 1.71 10.51 -12.24
CA LEU A 244 2.33 10.94 -10.99
C LEU A 244 2.39 9.83 -9.92
N ALA A 245 2.60 8.57 -10.37
CA ALA A 245 2.76 7.44 -9.47
C ALA A 245 3.86 7.71 -8.44
N ASP A 246 3.57 7.38 -7.18
CA ASP A 246 4.46 7.60 -6.04
C ASP A 246 4.69 6.28 -5.30
N GLY A 247 4.05 6.00 -4.18
CA GLY A 247 4.20 4.76 -3.43
C GLY A 247 3.50 3.57 -4.10
N ILE A 248 3.98 2.36 -3.81
CA ILE A 248 3.44 1.08 -4.30
C ILE A 248 3.38 0.05 -3.15
N ALA A 249 2.31 -0.73 -3.09
CA ALA A 249 2.18 -1.85 -2.17
C ALA A 249 1.54 -3.06 -2.85
N ILE A 250 1.76 -4.24 -2.27
CA ILE A 250 1.22 -5.50 -2.79
C ILE A 250 0.38 -6.15 -1.69
N ARG A 251 -0.88 -6.43 -1.98
CA ARG A 251 -1.80 -7.14 -1.10
C ARG A 251 -1.58 -8.66 -1.20
N SER A 252 -1.99 -9.43 -0.19
CA SER A 252 -1.72 -10.87 -0.10
C SER A 252 -2.32 -11.66 -1.26
N ASP A 253 -3.42 -11.20 -1.86
CA ASP A 253 -4.07 -11.78 -3.03
C ASP A 253 -3.39 -11.42 -4.37
N GLY A 254 -2.29 -10.65 -4.32
CA GLY A 254 -1.51 -10.24 -5.48
C GLY A 254 -2.01 -8.97 -6.18
N VAL A 255 -3.02 -8.29 -5.63
CA VAL A 255 -3.41 -6.95 -6.09
C VAL A 255 -2.30 -5.97 -5.77
N VAL A 256 -1.88 -5.23 -6.78
CA VAL A 256 -0.92 -4.13 -6.64
C VAL A 256 -1.69 -2.82 -6.50
N LEU A 257 -1.24 -2.03 -5.55
CA LEU A 257 -1.77 -0.72 -5.20
C LEU A 257 -0.73 0.33 -5.53
N VAL A 258 -1.11 1.35 -6.28
CA VAL A 258 -0.23 2.48 -6.58
C VAL A 258 -0.93 3.77 -6.20
N VAL A 259 -0.28 4.57 -5.37
CA VAL A 259 -0.78 5.88 -4.95
C VAL A 259 -0.14 6.99 -5.77
N SER A 260 -0.87 8.05 -5.98
CA SER A 260 -0.37 9.35 -6.43
C SER A 260 -1.00 10.47 -5.62
N GLN A 261 -0.65 11.70 -5.95
CA GLN A 261 -1.13 12.90 -5.26
C GLN A 261 -2.66 13.05 -5.19
N ASN A 262 -3.40 12.34 -6.05
CA ASN A 262 -4.86 12.47 -6.14
C ASN A 262 -5.58 11.16 -6.46
N LYS A 263 -4.88 10.03 -6.56
CA LYS A 263 -5.48 8.74 -6.93
C LYS A 263 -4.82 7.57 -6.24
N LEU A 264 -5.63 6.54 -6.00
CA LEU A 264 -5.16 5.20 -5.72
C LEU A 264 -5.65 4.27 -6.83
N TRP A 265 -4.71 3.60 -7.51
CA TRP A 265 -5.01 2.58 -8.52
C TRP A 265 -4.93 1.18 -7.93
N PHE A 266 -5.82 0.31 -8.38
CA PHE A 266 -5.85 -1.11 -8.07
C PHE A 266 -5.56 -1.89 -9.35
N LEU A 267 -4.48 -2.68 -9.33
CA LEU A 267 -4.00 -3.40 -10.50
C LEU A 267 -3.97 -4.90 -10.27
N LYS A 268 -4.27 -5.66 -11.32
CA LYS A 268 -4.15 -7.13 -11.35
C LYS A 268 -3.35 -7.57 -12.58
N SER A 269 -2.64 -8.69 -12.45
CA SER A 269 -1.96 -9.35 -13.55
C SER A 269 -2.22 -10.85 -13.51
N GLN A 270 -2.31 -11.48 -14.68
CA GLN A 270 -2.48 -12.94 -14.81
C GLN A 270 -1.23 -13.64 -15.33
N ASP A 271 -0.22 -12.88 -15.79
CA ASP A 271 1.00 -13.38 -16.44
C ASP A 271 2.29 -13.01 -15.69
N SER A 272 2.20 -12.78 -14.38
CA SER A 272 3.33 -12.34 -13.56
C SER A 272 3.92 -11.00 -13.99
N TRP A 273 3.06 -10.05 -14.37
CA TRP A 273 3.40 -8.66 -14.69
C TRP A 273 4.22 -8.46 -15.98
N GLY A 274 3.97 -9.26 -17.01
CA GLY A 274 4.25 -8.86 -18.38
C GLY A 274 3.23 -7.83 -18.84
N GLU A 275 1.95 -8.11 -18.52
CA GLU A 275 0.82 -7.20 -18.70
C GLU A 275 0.08 -7.04 -17.36
N GLY A 276 -0.55 -5.89 -17.17
CA GLY A 276 -1.39 -5.62 -16.02
C GLY A 276 -2.60 -4.77 -16.39
N VAL A 277 -3.65 -4.87 -15.59
CA VAL A 277 -4.90 -4.12 -15.79
C VAL A 277 -5.19 -3.30 -14.54
N VAL A 278 -5.33 -2.00 -14.71
CA VAL A 278 -5.98 -1.13 -13.73
C VAL A 278 -7.47 -1.47 -13.78
N PHE A 279 -7.96 -2.19 -12.77
CA PHE A 279 -9.35 -2.62 -12.73
C PHE A 279 -10.23 -1.68 -11.90
N ASP A 280 -9.62 -0.91 -10.99
CA ASP A 280 -10.32 0.12 -10.21
C ASP A 280 -9.40 1.29 -9.90
N LYS A 281 -9.99 2.46 -9.64
CA LYS A 281 -9.28 3.65 -9.20
C LYS A 281 -10.19 4.53 -8.35
N ILE A 282 -9.61 5.12 -7.31
CA ILE A 282 -10.31 5.95 -6.35
C ILE A 282 -9.62 7.32 -6.32
N ASP A 283 -10.42 8.38 -6.41
CA ASP A 283 -9.93 9.73 -6.24
C ASP A 283 -9.64 9.99 -4.75
N LEU A 284 -8.46 10.52 -4.47
CA LEU A 284 -8.00 10.90 -3.15
C LEU A 284 -8.03 12.41 -2.97
N ASP A 285 -8.06 12.85 -1.71
CA ASP A 285 -7.93 14.27 -1.38
C ASP A 285 -6.53 14.79 -1.72
N SER A 286 -6.44 15.60 -2.77
CA SER A 286 -5.18 16.17 -3.24
C SER A 286 -4.58 17.19 -2.27
N GLU A 287 -5.37 17.80 -1.36
CA GLU A 287 -4.86 18.70 -0.32
C GLU A 287 -4.00 17.94 0.70
N GLY A 288 -4.33 16.68 0.95
CA GLY A 288 -3.53 15.77 1.78
C GLY A 288 -2.16 15.43 1.20
N PHE A 289 -1.97 15.61 -0.10
CA PHE A 289 -0.79 15.23 -0.87
C PHE A 289 -0.35 13.79 -0.56
N PRO A 290 -1.18 12.78 -0.92
CA PRO A 290 -0.85 11.39 -0.66
C PRO A 290 0.42 10.95 -1.38
N THR A 291 1.35 10.31 -0.67
CA THR A 291 2.63 9.84 -1.21
C THR A 291 2.84 8.34 -1.02
N SER A 292 2.31 7.77 0.04
CA SER A 292 2.61 6.39 0.41
C SER A 292 1.34 5.58 0.66
N VAL A 293 1.38 4.30 0.28
CA VAL A 293 0.33 3.31 0.49
C VAL A 293 0.90 2.06 1.14
N VAL A 294 0.18 1.48 2.07
CA VAL A 294 0.59 0.25 2.76
C VAL A 294 -0.59 -0.69 2.96
N VAL A 295 -0.30 -1.98 3.04
CA VAL A 295 -1.25 -3.02 3.44
C VAL A 295 -1.03 -3.32 4.92
N GLY A 296 -2.04 -3.04 5.73
CA GLY A 296 -2.03 -3.29 7.17
C GLY A 296 -2.65 -4.64 7.52
N ALA A 297 -3.08 -4.76 8.77
CA ALA A 297 -3.77 -5.97 9.25
C ALA A 297 -5.02 -6.29 8.42
N GLU A 298 -5.32 -7.59 8.24
CA GLU A 298 -6.50 -8.08 7.51
C GLU A 298 -6.55 -7.61 6.04
N ASP A 299 -5.38 -7.43 5.40
CA ASP A 299 -5.25 -6.94 4.02
C ASP A 299 -5.92 -5.57 3.77
N ARG A 300 -6.11 -4.76 4.82
CA ARG A 300 -6.66 -3.42 4.68
C ARG A 300 -5.63 -2.48 4.08
N VAL A 301 -6.08 -1.66 3.16
CA VAL A 301 -5.25 -0.70 2.43
C VAL A 301 -5.33 0.66 3.10
N TYR A 302 -4.18 1.26 3.36
CA TYR A 302 -4.07 2.57 4.00
C TYR A 302 -3.21 3.51 3.18
N VAL A 303 -3.65 4.76 3.08
CA VAL A 303 -2.95 5.85 2.38
C VAL A 303 -2.58 6.94 3.38
N LEU A 304 -1.37 7.45 3.27
CA LEU A 304 -0.85 8.53 4.10
C LEU A 304 -1.13 9.88 3.47
N ASN A 305 -1.78 10.77 4.21
CA ASN A 305 -1.91 12.19 3.88
C ASN A 305 -0.85 12.98 4.66
N GLY A 306 0.31 13.15 4.05
CA GLY A 306 1.51 13.70 4.70
C GLY A 306 1.72 15.19 4.50
N HIS A 307 0.96 15.84 3.60
CA HIS A 307 1.10 17.27 3.24
C HIS A 307 2.55 17.66 2.91
N VAL A 308 3.25 16.76 2.21
CA VAL A 308 4.70 16.84 1.97
C VAL A 308 5.08 18.13 1.22
N LEU A 309 4.24 18.58 0.28
CA LEU A 309 4.49 19.83 -0.45
C LEU A 309 4.56 21.05 0.48
N GLU A 310 3.65 21.16 1.46
CA GLU A 310 3.70 22.22 2.49
C GLU A 310 4.98 22.10 3.32
N GLY A 311 5.36 20.88 3.67
CA GLY A 311 6.60 20.59 4.38
C GLY A 311 7.84 21.05 3.63
N MET A 312 7.91 20.81 2.33
CA MET A 312 9.03 21.23 1.47
C MET A 312 9.10 22.76 1.30
N MET A 313 7.97 23.46 1.24
CA MET A 313 7.94 24.92 1.15
C MET A 313 8.46 25.63 2.40
N GLY A 314 8.45 24.98 3.54
CA GLY A 314 9.12 25.44 4.76
C GLY A 314 8.44 26.56 5.56
N ASN A 315 7.36 27.15 5.04
CA ASN A 315 6.72 28.34 5.59
C ASN A 315 5.36 28.11 6.27
N VAL A 316 4.93 26.86 6.33
CA VAL A 316 3.68 26.43 6.96
C VAL A 316 3.99 25.55 8.16
N GLU A 317 3.29 25.73 9.26
CA GLU A 317 3.31 24.84 10.42
C GLU A 317 2.05 24.01 10.43
N ARG A 318 2.21 22.69 10.52
CA ARG A 318 1.11 21.73 10.60
C ARG A 318 1.32 20.78 11.75
N GLU A 319 0.25 20.52 12.47
CA GLU A 319 0.29 19.62 13.64
C GLU A 319 -0.44 18.30 13.39
N ARG A 320 -1.34 18.24 12.42
CA ARG A 320 -2.22 17.08 12.22
C ARG A 320 -2.04 16.49 10.85
N PHE A 321 -1.97 15.17 10.84
CA PHE A 321 -1.84 14.31 9.66
C PHE A 321 -2.85 13.18 9.76
N SER A 322 -3.03 12.42 8.67
CA SER A 322 -3.96 11.28 8.71
C SER A 322 -3.46 10.10 7.88
N ILE A 323 -3.84 8.92 8.33
CA ILE A 323 -3.73 7.66 7.59
C ILE A 323 -5.16 7.19 7.37
N VAL A 324 -5.54 6.99 6.11
CA VAL A 324 -6.93 6.72 5.72
C VAL A 324 -7.04 5.34 5.09
N GLU A 325 -7.94 4.52 5.61
CA GLU A 325 -8.30 3.25 4.98
C GLU A 325 -9.04 3.52 3.66
N VAL A 326 -8.62 2.86 2.59
CA VAL A 326 -9.23 2.97 1.26
C VAL A 326 -9.65 1.59 0.78
N ARG A 327 -10.84 1.48 0.17
CA ARG A 327 -11.40 0.23 -0.33
C ARG A 327 -11.85 0.38 -1.77
N SER A 328 -11.57 -0.63 -2.58
CA SER A 328 -12.10 -0.70 -3.93
C SER A 328 -13.64 -0.76 -3.92
N GLU A 329 -14.27 0.14 -4.63
CA GLU A 329 -15.73 0.13 -4.79
C GLU A 329 -16.19 -1.07 -5.61
N LYS A 330 -15.41 -1.47 -6.60
CA LYS A 330 -15.69 -2.63 -7.46
C LYS A 330 -15.61 -3.95 -6.69
N GLU A 331 -14.56 -4.13 -5.86
CA GLU A 331 -14.44 -5.32 -5.02
C GLU A 331 -15.59 -5.39 -4.00
N SER A 332 -15.93 -4.27 -3.36
CA SER A 332 -17.07 -4.20 -2.45
C SER A 332 -18.41 -4.52 -3.14
N GLY A 333 -18.55 -4.19 -4.41
CA GLY A 333 -19.71 -4.53 -5.22
C GLY A 333 -19.81 -6.02 -5.52
N GLU A 334 -18.70 -6.66 -5.88
CA GLU A 334 -18.62 -8.09 -6.14
C GLU A 334 -18.93 -8.93 -4.89
N GLU A 335 -18.39 -8.56 -3.74
CA GLU A 335 -18.69 -9.21 -2.46
C GLU A 335 -20.19 -9.19 -2.13
N LYS A 336 -20.87 -8.06 -2.36
CA LYS A 336 -22.32 -7.93 -2.17
C LYS A 336 -23.10 -8.88 -3.05
N ILE A 337 -22.73 -9.02 -4.31
CA ILE A 337 -23.39 -9.92 -5.27
C ILE A 337 -23.30 -11.36 -4.80
N TRP A 338 -22.13 -11.83 -4.35
CA TRP A 338 -21.97 -13.19 -3.84
C TRP A 338 -22.84 -13.47 -2.60
N VAL A 339 -22.96 -12.51 -1.70
CA VAL A 339 -23.83 -12.62 -0.53
C VAL A 339 -25.29 -12.77 -0.94
N TYR A 340 -25.77 -11.96 -1.89
CA TYR A 340 -27.14 -12.09 -2.40
C TYR A 340 -27.41 -13.42 -3.11
N LEU A 341 -26.42 -13.92 -3.87
CA LEU A 341 -26.51 -15.25 -4.49
C LEU A 341 -26.61 -16.35 -3.45
N LEU A 342 -25.80 -16.32 -2.39
CA LEU A 342 -25.87 -17.30 -1.29
C LEU A 342 -27.21 -17.28 -0.57
N ILE A 343 -27.77 -16.08 -0.31
CA ILE A 343 -29.11 -15.92 0.27
C ILE A 343 -30.15 -16.51 -0.68
N GLY A 344 -30.07 -16.24 -1.97
CA GLY A 344 -30.98 -16.75 -2.99
C GLY A 344 -30.96 -18.29 -3.07
N PHE A 345 -29.76 -18.89 -3.10
CA PHE A 345 -29.63 -20.35 -3.07
C PHE A 345 -30.14 -20.97 -1.77
N GLY A 346 -29.86 -20.37 -0.62
CA GLY A 346 -30.40 -20.83 0.67
C GLY A 346 -31.93 -20.81 0.69
N PHE A 347 -32.53 -19.76 0.15
CA PHE A 347 -33.99 -19.64 0.05
C PHE A 347 -34.58 -20.67 -0.93
N ALA A 348 -33.97 -20.86 -2.09
CA ALA A 348 -34.40 -21.88 -3.06
C ALA A 348 -34.31 -23.29 -2.48
N TYR A 349 -33.23 -23.61 -1.78
CA TYR A 349 -33.06 -24.88 -1.07
C TYR A 349 -34.13 -25.09 0.01
N PHE A 350 -34.46 -24.06 0.79
CA PHE A 350 -35.52 -24.09 1.80
C PHE A 350 -36.88 -24.37 1.19
N LEU A 351 -37.23 -23.72 0.05
CA LEU A 351 -38.48 -23.96 -0.65
C LEU A 351 -38.57 -25.41 -1.20
N PHE A 352 -37.47 -25.91 -1.76
CA PHE A 352 -37.36 -27.30 -2.24
C PHE A 352 -37.54 -28.31 -1.08
N TRP A 353 -36.85 -28.10 0.04
CA TRP A 353 -36.99 -28.92 1.23
C TRP A 353 -38.43 -28.94 1.76
N ARG A 354 -39.06 -27.76 1.82
CA ARG A 354 -40.45 -27.63 2.23
C ARG A 354 -41.42 -28.35 1.29
N PHE A 355 -41.16 -28.29 0.01
CA PHE A 355 -41.95 -29.04 -0.98
C PHE A 355 -41.83 -30.55 -0.79
N GLN A 356 -40.62 -31.06 -0.62
CA GLN A 356 -40.33 -32.45 -0.33
C GLN A 356 -41.03 -32.94 0.96
N MET A 357 -40.96 -32.17 2.05
CA MET A 357 -41.63 -32.50 3.30
C MET A 357 -43.16 -32.54 3.17
N ARG A 358 -43.75 -31.63 2.38
CA ARG A 358 -45.22 -31.69 2.09
C ARG A 358 -45.61 -32.95 1.32
N GLN A 359 -44.82 -33.35 0.34
CA GLN A 359 -45.05 -34.60 -0.38
C GLN A 359 -44.95 -35.82 0.54
N LEU A 360 -43.97 -35.84 1.43
CA LEU A 360 -43.76 -36.92 2.40
C LEU A 360 -44.96 -37.06 3.34
N VAL A 361 -45.44 -35.98 3.93
CA VAL A 361 -46.62 -35.95 4.80
C VAL A 361 -47.88 -36.42 4.03
N SER A 362 -48.11 -35.88 2.81
CA SER A 362 -49.24 -36.33 2.00
C SER A 362 -49.22 -37.79 1.64
N ASN A 363 -48.04 -38.39 1.43
CA ASN A 363 -47.87 -39.80 1.14
C ASN A 363 -48.04 -40.70 2.38
N LEU A 364 -47.71 -40.18 3.56
CA LEU A 364 -47.98 -40.87 4.86
C LEU A 364 -49.47 -40.90 5.15
N ASP A 365 -50.17 -39.77 5.02
CA ASP A 365 -51.64 -39.69 5.23
C ASP A 365 -52.42 -40.60 4.27
N LYS A 366 -51.95 -40.81 3.05
CA LYS A 366 -52.54 -41.77 2.08
C LYS A 366 -52.31 -43.24 2.42
N LYS A 367 -51.31 -43.59 3.24
CA LYS A 367 -51.06 -44.98 3.68
C LYS A 367 -51.76 -45.35 4.98
N THR A 368 -52.27 -44.36 5.73
CA THR A 368 -52.96 -44.54 7.01
C THR A 368 -54.50 -44.55 6.89
N ASN A 369 -55.03 -44.18 5.71
CA ASN A 369 -56.44 -44.35 5.30
C ASN A 369 -56.55 -45.52 4.28
#